data_b329733762e0281e3e7d8a2b49ca578c
#
_entry.id   b329733762e0281e3e7d8a2b49ca578c
#
_cell.length_a   1.000
_cell.length_b   1.000
_cell.length_c   1.000
_cell.angle_alpha   90.00
_cell.angle_beta   90.00
_cell.angle_gamma   90.00
#
_symmetry.space_group_name_H-M   'P 1'
#
loop_
_entity.id
_entity.type
_entity.pdbx_description
1 polymer ?
#
loop_
_entity_poly.entity_id
_entity_poly.type
_entity_poly.pdbx_seq_one_letter_code
_entity_poly.pdbx_strand_id
1 'polypeptide(L)'
;YKTMSLENYKIDPIHCKEYLVDGKLKKWEGETSEVYSTIDIKSENKYSPTLLGSIPDMDSESAIEALESAKKAFNRGQGKWPTMKVIDRLKCMKRFADKMQDHREVVVKLLMWEIGKNQTDSEKEFDRTVKYIYDTIDEYKNIDRSSSRFEKDSGIHAHIRRGPLGVVLCLGPYNYPLNAVSYTHLRAHETEE
;
A
#
# COMPACT_ATOMS: atom_id res chain seq x y z
N TYR A 1 14.14 -21.63 27.20
CA TYR A 1 13.30 -21.24 26.05
C TYR A 1 11.84 -21.41 26.47
N LYS A 2 11.06 -20.30 26.57
CA LYS A 2 9.62 -20.38 26.72
C LYS A 2 9.04 -20.93 25.42
N THR A 3 8.42 -22.09 25.47
CA THR A 3 7.63 -22.63 24.36
C THR A 3 6.47 -21.67 24.13
N MET A 4 6.54 -20.86 23.08
CA MET A 4 5.40 -19.99 22.71
C MET A 4 4.30 -20.89 22.14
N SER A 5 3.08 -20.73 22.65
CA SER A 5 1.94 -21.41 22.09
C SER A 5 1.67 -20.87 20.69
N LEU A 6 1.76 -21.71 19.66
CA LEU A 6 1.47 -21.36 18.26
C LEU A 6 0.02 -20.91 18.04
N GLU A 7 -0.88 -21.25 18.97
CA GLU A 7 -2.30 -20.89 18.87
C GLU A 7 -2.54 -19.38 18.78
N ASN A 8 -1.73 -18.57 19.48
CA ASN A 8 -1.84 -17.09 19.45
C ASN A 8 -1.44 -16.47 18.12
N TYR A 9 -0.75 -17.22 17.27
CA TYR A 9 -0.23 -16.76 15.97
C TYR A 9 -0.94 -17.40 14.79
N LYS A 10 -1.91 -18.28 15.03
CA LYS A 10 -2.70 -18.89 13.98
C LYS A 10 -3.39 -17.84 13.11
N ILE A 11 -3.35 -18.06 11.81
CA ILE A 11 -4.07 -17.28 10.80
C ILE A 11 -4.93 -18.26 10.02
N ASP A 12 -6.19 -17.92 9.82
CA ASP A 12 -7.02 -18.63 8.86
C ASP A 12 -6.59 -18.25 7.44
N PRO A 13 -6.50 -19.20 6.51
CA PRO A 13 -6.08 -18.89 5.13
C PRO A 13 -6.97 -17.83 4.48
N ILE A 14 -6.33 -16.83 3.87
CA ILE A 14 -7.00 -15.72 3.19
C ILE A 14 -6.93 -15.96 1.68
N HIS A 15 -8.07 -16.26 1.06
CA HIS A 15 -8.15 -16.49 -0.37
C HIS A 15 -8.64 -15.23 -1.09
N CYS A 16 -7.71 -14.47 -1.67
CA CYS A 16 -8.04 -13.30 -2.46
C CYS A 16 -8.57 -13.74 -3.84
N LYS A 17 -9.81 -13.41 -4.15
CA LYS A 17 -10.47 -13.69 -5.43
C LYS A 17 -10.96 -12.44 -6.13
N GLU A 18 -10.50 -11.30 -5.68
CA GLU A 18 -10.93 -10.00 -6.20
C GLU A 18 -9.73 -9.08 -6.39
N TYR A 19 -9.82 -8.23 -7.39
CA TYR A 19 -8.86 -7.16 -7.63
C TYR A 19 -9.59 -5.84 -7.87
N LEU A 20 -8.91 -4.74 -7.59
CA LEU A 20 -9.48 -3.39 -7.70
C LEU A 20 -9.15 -2.79 -9.07
N VAL A 21 -10.16 -2.50 -9.86
CA VAL A 21 -10.03 -1.80 -11.15
C VAL A 21 -11.21 -0.85 -11.34
N ASP A 22 -10.98 0.33 -11.90
CA ASP A 22 -12.00 1.39 -12.13
C ASP A 22 -12.82 1.72 -10.86
N GLY A 23 -12.18 1.68 -9.69
CA GLY A 23 -12.81 1.95 -8.39
C GLY A 23 -13.81 0.87 -7.93
N LYS A 24 -13.79 -0.32 -8.52
CA LYS A 24 -14.67 -1.45 -8.19
C LYS A 24 -13.86 -2.70 -7.95
N LEU A 25 -14.31 -3.53 -7.01
CA LEU A 25 -13.81 -4.89 -6.85
C LEU A 25 -14.39 -5.77 -7.96
N LYS A 26 -13.52 -6.38 -8.74
CA LYS A 26 -13.83 -7.31 -9.82
C LYS A 26 -13.39 -8.71 -9.41
N LYS A 27 -14.24 -9.70 -9.60
CA LYS A 27 -13.91 -11.09 -9.32
C LYS A 27 -12.89 -11.60 -10.33
N TRP A 28 -11.92 -12.36 -9.83
CA TRP A 28 -10.98 -13.12 -10.64
C TRP A 28 -11.52 -14.53 -10.83
N GLU A 29 -11.67 -14.96 -12.07
CA GLU A 29 -12.16 -16.30 -12.46
C GLU A 29 -11.06 -17.20 -13.03
N GLY A 30 -9.83 -16.67 -13.11
CA GLY A 30 -8.65 -17.39 -13.59
C GLY A 30 -7.95 -18.22 -12.51
N GLU A 31 -6.76 -18.67 -12.81
CA GLU A 31 -5.91 -19.43 -11.88
C GLU A 31 -5.50 -18.59 -10.68
N THR A 32 -5.22 -19.26 -9.56
CA THR A 32 -4.74 -18.64 -8.34
C THR A 32 -3.49 -19.34 -7.85
N SER A 33 -2.51 -18.58 -7.41
CA SER A 33 -1.29 -19.11 -6.80
C SER A 33 -1.45 -19.19 -5.28
N GLU A 34 -1.11 -20.33 -4.71
CA GLU A 34 -1.11 -20.53 -3.26
C GLU A 34 0.10 -19.81 -2.62
N VAL A 35 -0.14 -19.20 -1.47
CA VAL A 35 0.88 -18.51 -0.68
C VAL A 35 1.14 -19.31 0.58
N TYR A 36 2.37 -19.71 0.77
CA TYR A 36 2.83 -20.48 1.91
C TYR A 36 3.75 -19.66 2.80
N SER A 37 3.80 -20.04 4.07
CA SER A 37 4.73 -19.45 5.02
C SER A 37 6.18 -19.80 4.67
N THR A 38 7.11 -18.88 4.99
CA THR A 38 8.55 -19.16 4.97
C THR A 38 9.01 -19.95 6.19
N ILE A 39 8.12 -20.16 7.16
CA ILE A 39 8.38 -20.88 8.40
C ILE A 39 7.71 -22.25 8.31
N ASP A 40 8.53 -23.30 8.47
CA ASP A 40 8.03 -24.66 8.59
C ASP A 40 7.57 -24.98 10.01
N ILE A 41 6.41 -25.63 10.10
CA ILE A 41 5.90 -26.17 11.37
C ILE A 41 6.15 -27.66 11.41
N LYS A 42 6.63 -28.14 12.56
CA LYS A 42 6.78 -29.56 12.83
C LYS A 42 5.45 -30.17 13.26
N SER A 43 4.95 -31.10 12.47
CA SER A 43 3.81 -31.96 12.82
C SER A 43 4.21 -33.41 12.65
N GLU A 44 4.03 -34.25 13.67
CA GLU A 44 4.26 -35.73 13.64
C GLU A 44 5.61 -36.20 13.03
N ASN A 45 6.71 -35.50 13.20
CA ASN A 45 8.04 -35.74 12.59
C ASN A 45 8.24 -35.22 11.14
N LYS A 46 7.30 -34.48 10.58
CA LYS A 46 7.48 -33.83 9.29
C LYS A 46 7.44 -32.31 9.46
N TYR A 47 8.32 -31.62 8.74
CA TYR A 47 8.31 -30.16 8.63
C TYR A 47 7.55 -29.78 7.36
N SER A 48 6.64 -28.84 7.46
CA SER A 48 5.89 -28.32 6.31
C SER A 48 5.52 -26.86 6.50
N PRO A 49 5.54 -26.05 5.41
CA PRO A 49 5.05 -24.68 5.45
C PRO A 49 3.54 -24.66 5.70
N THR A 50 3.07 -23.58 6.28
CA THR A 50 1.63 -23.35 6.52
C THR A 50 1.03 -22.61 5.33
N LEU A 51 -0.11 -23.06 4.84
CA LEU A 51 -0.87 -22.34 3.81
C LEU A 51 -1.42 -21.05 4.41
N LEU A 52 -1.05 -19.91 3.84
CA LEU A 52 -1.50 -18.57 4.24
C LEU A 52 -2.70 -18.09 3.43
N GLY A 53 -2.91 -18.66 2.26
CA GLY A 53 -4.02 -18.35 1.39
C GLY A 53 -3.68 -18.49 -0.09
N SER A 54 -4.38 -17.72 -0.92
CA SER A 54 -4.10 -17.66 -2.37
C SER A 54 -4.36 -16.26 -2.92
N ILE A 55 -3.65 -15.95 -4.00
CA ILE A 55 -3.79 -14.69 -4.74
C ILE A 55 -4.13 -14.97 -6.20
N PRO A 56 -4.81 -14.05 -6.92
CA PRO A 56 -5.02 -14.14 -8.35
C PRO A 56 -3.69 -14.23 -9.10
N ASP A 57 -3.57 -15.17 -10.01
CA ASP A 57 -2.45 -15.24 -10.97
C ASP A 57 -2.83 -14.43 -12.21
N MET A 58 -2.66 -13.12 -12.08
CA MET A 58 -3.17 -12.15 -13.04
C MET A 58 -2.35 -12.17 -14.34
N ASP A 59 -3.04 -12.23 -15.46
CA ASP A 59 -2.47 -12.21 -16.79
C ASP A 59 -2.13 -10.80 -17.31
N SER A 60 -1.53 -10.74 -18.47
CA SER A 60 -1.18 -9.48 -19.12
C SER A 60 -2.40 -8.66 -19.54
N GLU A 61 -3.52 -9.30 -19.83
CA GLU A 61 -4.76 -8.62 -20.22
C GLU A 61 -5.32 -7.83 -19.05
N SER A 62 -5.38 -8.44 -17.87
CA SER A 62 -5.80 -7.77 -16.63
C SER A 62 -4.85 -6.63 -16.23
N ALA A 63 -3.55 -6.81 -16.45
CA ALA A 63 -2.57 -5.75 -16.20
C ALA A 63 -2.78 -4.54 -17.14
N ILE A 64 -3.06 -4.78 -18.42
CA ILE A 64 -3.40 -3.72 -19.37
C ILE A 64 -4.75 -3.07 -19.04
N GLU A 65 -5.75 -3.83 -18.62
CA GLU A 65 -7.03 -3.27 -18.14
C GLU A 65 -6.81 -2.29 -16.97
N ALA A 66 -5.98 -2.66 -16.00
CA ALA A 66 -5.63 -1.80 -14.89
C ALA A 66 -4.91 -0.52 -15.33
N LEU A 67 -3.96 -0.63 -16.26
CA LEU A 67 -3.25 0.52 -16.84
C LEU A 67 -4.21 1.46 -17.58
N GLU A 68 -5.10 0.95 -18.43
CA GLU A 68 -6.05 1.78 -19.16
C GLU A 68 -7.06 2.44 -18.22
N SER A 69 -7.48 1.75 -17.15
CA SER A 69 -8.30 2.33 -16.09
C SER A 69 -7.58 3.50 -15.41
N ALA A 70 -6.32 3.33 -15.05
CA ALA A 70 -5.51 4.38 -14.44
C ALA A 70 -5.31 5.59 -15.39
N LYS A 71 -5.02 5.35 -16.68
CA LYS A 71 -4.91 6.40 -17.71
C LYS A 71 -6.21 7.18 -17.86
N LYS A 72 -7.35 6.48 -17.88
CA LYS A 72 -8.69 7.08 -17.93
C LYS A 72 -8.96 7.93 -16.70
N ALA A 73 -8.62 7.43 -15.51
CA ALA A 73 -8.80 8.15 -14.25
C ALA A 73 -7.94 9.41 -14.18
N PHE A 74 -6.71 9.35 -14.66
CA PHE A 74 -5.79 10.49 -14.74
C PHE A 74 -6.25 11.52 -15.78
N ASN A 75 -6.71 11.08 -16.96
CA ASN A 75 -7.23 11.91 -18.05
C ASN A 75 -6.36 13.15 -18.33
N ARG A 76 -5.05 12.95 -18.57
CA ARG A 76 -4.08 14.04 -18.82
C ARG A 76 -4.10 15.13 -17.74
N GLY A 77 -4.26 14.76 -16.49
CA GLY A 77 -4.34 15.69 -15.36
C GLY A 77 -5.73 16.32 -15.14
N GLN A 78 -6.72 15.99 -15.96
CA GLN A 78 -8.08 16.54 -15.88
C GLN A 78 -9.07 15.57 -15.18
N GLY A 79 -8.60 14.43 -14.74
CA GLY A 79 -9.43 13.46 -14.03
C GLY A 79 -9.87 13.95 -12.66
N LYS A 80 -10.76 13.19 -12.05
CA LYS A 80 -11.35 13.54 -10.75
C LYS A 80 -10.29 13.68 -9.64
N TRP A 81 -9.31 12.76 -9.60
CA TRP A 81 -8.29 12.77 -8.56
C TRP A 81 -7.28 13.92 -8.73
N PRO A 82 -6.65 14.14 -9.91
CA PRO A 82 -5.73 15.24 -10.10
C PRO A 82 -6.37 16.62 -9.89
N THR A 83 -7.66 16.79 -10.20
CA THR A 83 -8.37 18.06 -10.05
C THR A 83 -9.05 18.25 -8.69
N MET A 84 -9.03 17.19 -7.85
CA MET A 84 -9.60 17.25 -6.51
C MET A 84 -8.80 18.22 -5.63
N LYS A 85 -9.48 18.97 -4.77
CA LYS A 85 -8.80 19.83 -3.79
C LYS A 85 -7.87 19.00 -2.91
N VAL A 86 -6.69 19.53 -2.62
CA VAL A 86 -5.68 18.86 -1.77
C VAL A 86 -6.29 18.36 -0.46
N ILE A 87 -7.05 19.19 0.22
CA ILE A 87 -7.68 18.83 1.49
C ILE A 87 -8.59 17.59 1.38
N ASP A 88 -9.27 17.40 0.25
CA ASP A 88 -10.17 16.26 0.07
C ASP A 88 -9.41 14.98 -0.29
N ARG A 89 -8.31 15.10 -1.05
CA ARG A 89 -7.36 13.98 -1.25
C ARG A 89 -6.77 13.52 0.08
N LEU A 90 -6.30 14.46 0.90
CA LEU A 90 -5.74 14.14 2.22
C LEU A 90 -6.76 13.50 3.17
N LYS A 91 -8.04 13.87 3.09
CA LYS A 91 -9.11 13.17 3.82
C LYS A 91 -9.28 11.72 3.35
N CYS A 92 -9.12 11.45 2.06
CA CYS A 92 -9.14 10.07 1.54
C CYS A 92 -7.96 9.26 2.08
N MET A 93 -6.76 9.84 2.07
CA MET A 93 -5.55 9.18 2.59
C MET A 93 -5.66 8.92 4.09
N LYS A 94 -6.18 9.89 4.86
CA LYS A 94 -6.41 9.70 6.28
C LYS A 94 -7.39 8.54 6.55
N ARG A 95 -8.52 8.48 5.84
CA ARG A 95 -9.49 7.39 5.99
C ARG A 95 -8.88 6.03 5.63
N PHE A 96 -7.98 5.99 4.66
CA PHE A 96 -7.23 4.77 4.32
C PHE A 96 -6.35 4.34 5.50
N ALA A 97 -5.56 5.26 6.06
CA ALA A 97 -4.70 4.97 7.22
C ALA A 97 -5.51 4.52 8.45
N ASP A 98 -6.64 5.19 8.72
CA ASP A 98 -7.54 4.81 9.82
C ASP A 98 -8.06 3.36 9.63
N LYS A 99 -8.55 3.01 8.42
CA LYS A 99 -9.01 1.64 8.11
C LYS A 99 -7.88 0.61 8.15
N MET A 100 -6.68 0.99 7.77
CA MET A 100 -5.53 0.10 7.84
C MET A 100 -5.24 -0.31 9.28
N GLN A 101 -5.40 0.60 10.24
CA GLN A 101 -5.23 0.30 11.66
C GLN A 101 -6.22 -0.76 12.19
N ASP A 102 -7.44 -0.80 11.66
CA ASP A 102 -8.44 -1.81 12.05
C ASP A 102 -7.97 -3.25 11.72
N HIS A 103 -7.03 -3.38 10.78
CA HIS A 103 -6.48 -4.67 10.34
C HIS A 103 -5.08 -4.96 10.90
N ARG A 104 -4.57 -4.15 11.85
CA ARG A 104 -3.21 -4.25 12.38
C ARG A 104 -2.81 -5.66 12.79
N GLU A 105 -3.65 -6.32 13.59
CA GLU A 105 -3.33 -7.64 14.13
C GLU A 105 -3.14 -8.70 13.04
N VAL A 106 -4.03 -8.72 12.05
CA VAL A 106 -3.96 -9.66 10.93
C VAL A 106 -2.73 -9.41 10.07
N VAL A 107 -2.46 -8.14 9.74
CA VAL A 107 -1.31 -7.77 8.90
C VAL A 107 0.01 -8.07 9.62
N VAL A 108 0.12 -7.80 10.91
CA VAL A 108 1.33 -8.14 11.70
C VAL A 108 1.56 -9.65 11.69
N LYS A 109 0.53 -10.47 11.89
CA LYS A 109 0.65 -11.93 11.81
C LYS A 109 1.07 -12.40 10.41
N LEU A 110 0.50 -11.81 9.35
CA LEU A 110 0.90 -12.13 7.97
C LEU A 110 2.38 -11.82 7.72
N LEU A 111 2.88 -10.67 8.15
CA LEU A 111 4.31 -10.32 8.06
C LEU A 111 5.20 -11.34 8.79
N MET A 112 4.75 -11.85 9.94
CA MET A 112 5.50 -12.87 10.67
C MET A 112 5.57 -14.19 9.88
N TRP A 113 4.48 -14.64 9.31
CA TRP A 113 4.41 -15.92 8.61
C TRP A 113 5.00 -15.88 7.21
N GLU A 114 4.67 -14.84 6.44
CA GLU A 114 5.03 -14.76 5.02
C GLU A 114 6.52 -14.50 4.81
N ILE A 115 7.11 -13.61 5.60
CA ILE A 115 8.52 -13.22 5.45
C ILE A 115 9.41 -13.64 6.63
N GLY A 116 8.88 -14.37 7.60
CA GLY A 116 9.66 -14.88 8.72
C GLY A 116 10.14 -13.81 9.70
N LYS A 117 9.48 -12.66 9.78
CA LYS A 117 9.81 -11.62 10.75
C LYS A 117 9.39 -11.98 12.16
N ASN A 118 10.16 -11.56 13.15
CA ASN A 118 9.71 -11.64 14.55
C ASN A 118 8.57 -10.65 14.81
N GLN A 119 7.82 -10.87 15.89
CA GLN A 119 6.65 -10.05 16.22
C GLN A 119 7.00 -8.58 16.37
N THR A 120 8.07 -8.26 17.11
CA THR A 120 8.46 -6.87 17.38
C THR A 120 8.78 -6.09 16.10
N ASP A 121 9.45 -6.72 15.14
CA ASP A 121 9.82 -6.06 13.89
C ASP A 121 8.62 -5.97 12.93
N SER A 122 7.70 -6.94 12.96
CA SER A 122 6.45 -6.90 12.21
C SER A 122 5.54 -5.78 12.72
N GLU A 123 5.41 -5.63 14.03
CA GLU A 123 4.69 -4.53 14.66
C GLU A 123 5.29 -3.17 14.30
N LYS A 124 6.62 -3.05 14.40
CA LYS A 124 7.34 -1.82 14.03
C LYS A 124 7.16 -1.48 12.55
N GLU A 125 7.17 -2.46 11.65
CA GLU A 125 6.95 -2.20 10.22
C GLU A 125 5.55 -1.64 9.99
N PHE A 126 4.53 -2.25 10.59
CA PHE A 126 3.16 -1.77 10.47
C PHE A 126 3.02 -0.35 11.03
N ASP A 127 3.43 -0.14 12.28
CA ASP A 127 3.26 1.14 12.97
C ASP A 127 4.05 2.27 12.28
N ARG A 128 5.26 1.97 11.78
CA ARG A 128 6.05 2.90 10.97
C ARG A 128 5.36 3.25 9.66
N THR A 129 4.76 2.27 9.00
CA THR A 129 4.03 2.50 7.75
C THR A 129 2.87 3.46 7.96
N VAL A 130 2.04 3.21 8.96
CA VAL A 130 0.93 4.10 9.30
C VAL A 130 1.42 5.49 9.68
N LYS A 131 2.49 5.56 10.48
CA LYS A 131 3.11 6.83 10.85
C LYS A 131 3.58 7.61 9.61
N TYR A 132 4.22 6.97 8.66
CA TYR A 132 4.67 7.62 7.42
C TYR A 132 3.50 8.17 6.61
N ILE A 133 2.36 7.48 6.59
CA ILE A 133 1.16 8.02 5.92
C ILE A 133 0.73 9.34 6.59
N TYR A 134 0.67 9.40 7.91
CA TYR A 134 0.29 10.63 8.60
C TYR A 134 1.34 11.72 8.45
N ASP A 135 2.63 11.40 8.59
CA ASP A 135 3.72 12.37 8.40
C ASP A 135 3.67 12.97 6.98
N THR A 136 3.41 12.14 5.97
CA THR A 136 3.26 12.56 4.58
C THR A 136 2.04 13.48 4.39
N ILE A 137 0.90 13.14 5.00
CA ILE A 137 -0.30 14.00 4.98
C ILE A 137 0.00 15.38 5.57
N ASP A 138 0.74 15.43 6.68
CA ASP A 138 1.04 16.69 7.33
C ASP A 138 2.07 17.51 6.54
N GLU A 139 3.08 16.87 5.98
CA GLU A 139 4.05 17.55 5.12
C GLU A 139 3.40 18.08 3.83
N TYR A 140 2.50 17.32 3.23
CA TYR A 140 1.80 17.80 2.04
C TYR A 140 0.93 19.03 2.31
N LYS A 141 0.32 19.14 3.50
CA LYS A 141 -0.38 20.37 3.92
C LYS A 141 0.57 21.56 3.99
N ASN A 142 1.79 21.34 4.49
CA ASN A 142 2.80 22.40 4.59
C ASN A 142 3.24 22.87 3.20
N ILE A 143 3.49 21.91 2.30
CA ILE A 143 3.87 22.16 0.92
C ILE A 143 2.74 22.90 0.17
N ASP A 144 1.49 22.49 0.33
CA ASP A 144 0.33 23.14 -0.32
C ASP A 144 0.17 24.60 0.17
N ARG A 145 0.37 24.85 1.45
CA ARG A 145 0.34 26.21 2.03
C ARG A 145 1.48 27.08 1.49
N SER A 146 2.69 26.54 1.34
CA SER A 146 3.83 27.27 0.81
C SER A 146 3.66 27.57 -0.67
N SER A 147 3.17 26.63 -1.46
CA SER A 147 2.95 26.78 -2.90
C SER A 147 1.85 27.78 -3.27
N SER A 148 1.05 28.23 -2.30
CA SER A 148 0.05 29.29 -2.51
C SER A 148 0.62 30.71 -2.41
N ARG A 149 1.90 30.87 -2.02
CA ARG A 149 2.55 32.16 -1.81
C ARG A 149 3.47 32.48 -2.97
N PHE A 150 3.60 33.80 -3.25
CA PHE A 150 4.67 34.27 -4.13
C PHE A 150 5.98 34.32 -3.33
N GLU A 151 7.01 33.77 -3.91
CA GLU A 151 8.38 33.91 -3.42
C GLU A 151 9.07 35.05 -4.18
N LYS A 152 9.84 35.85 -3.45
CA LYS A 152 10.62 36.92 -4.03
C LYS A 152 12.10 36.62 -3.81
N ASP A 153 12.79 36.39 -4.91
CA ASP A 153 14.24 36.24 -4.91
C ASP A 153 14.86 37.18 -5.94
N SER A 154 15.87 37.93 -5.51
CA SER A 154 16.68 38.85 -6.38
C SER A 154 15.84 39.76 -7.27
N GLY A 155 14.67 40.23 -6.78
CA GLY A 155 13.76 41.12 -7.52
C GLY A 155 12.75 40.39 -8.42
N ILE A 156 12.84 39.06 -8.51
CA ILE A 156 11.89 38.21 -9.25
C ILE A 156 10.79 37.75 -8.32
N HIS A 157 9.57 37.83 -8.77
CA HIS A 157 8.42 37.22 -8.09
C HIS A 157 8.10 35.89 -8.78
N ALA A 158 8.27 34.78 -8.04
CA ALA A 158 8.00 33.43 -8.51
C ALA A 158 6.78 32.86 -7.81
N HIS A 159 6.00 32.07 -8.53
CA HIS A 159 4.91 31.27 -7.97
C HIS A 159 5.12 29.83 -8.38
N ILE A 160 5.55 29.00 -7.43
CA ILE A 160 5.83 27.58 -7.65
C ILE A 160 4.52 26.81 -7.48
N ARG A 161 4.10 26.14 -8.53
CA ARG A 161 2.95 25.23 -8.48
C ARG A 161 3.39 23.81 -8.84
N ARG A 162 2.78 22.85 -8.16
CA ARG A 162 2.97 21.43 -8.46
C ARG A 162 1.82 20.91 -9.31
N GLY A 163 2.09 20.07 -10.31
CA GLY A 163 1.13 19.41 -11.16
C GLY A 163 1.25 17.86 -11.02
N PRO A 164 0.26 17.07 -11.40
CA PRO A 164 0.29 15.62 -11.26
C PRO A 164 1.27 14.98 -12.26
N LEU A 165 2.11 14.06 -11.80
CA LEU A 165 3.09 13.35 -12.65
C LEU A 165 2.44 12.47 -13.71
N GLY A 166 1.33 11.82 -13.38
CA GLY A 166 0.66 10.88 -14.29
C GLY A 166 0.35 9.54 -13.63
N VAL A 167 0.36 8.49 -14.44
CA VAL A 167 0.19 7.12 -13.96
C VAL A 167 1.54 6.59 -13.50
N VAL A 168 1.59 6.05 -12.30
CA VAL A 168 2.79 5.52 -11.67
C VAL A 168 2.64 4.03 -11.39
N LEU A 169 3.67 3.25 -11.69
CA LEU A 169 3.77 1.85 -11.30
C LEU A 169 4.49 1.76 -9.95
N CYS A 170 3.83 1.15 -8.96
CA CYS A 170 4.38 0.93 -7.64
C CYS A 170 4.72 -0.56 -7.45
N LEU A 171 5.98 -0.85 -7.14
CA LEU A 171 6.46 -2.20 -6.87
C LEU A 171 7.09 -2.25 -5.48
N GLY A 172 6.61 -3.17 -4.65
CA GLY A 172 7.16 -3.39 -3.32
C GLY A 172 8.25 -4.46 -3.31
N PRO A 173 9.33 -4.31 -2.54
CA PRO A 173 10.31 -5.35 -2.36
C PRO A 173 9.77 -6.45 -1.46
N TYR A 174 10.27 -7.67 -1.66
CA TYR A 174 9.85 -8.84 -0.89
C TYR A 174 10.03 -8.69 0.63
N ASN A 175 11.14 -8.09 1.08
CA ASN A 175 11.51 -8.01 2.49
C ASN A 175 10.84 -6.89 3.30
N TYR A 176 10.18 -5.93 2.63
CA TYR A 176 9.39 -4.86 3.24
C TYR A 176 8.10 -4.62 2.44
N PRO A 177 7.25 -5.64 2.31
CA PRO A 177 6.12 -5.61 1.39
C PRO A 177 5.11 -4.51 1.76
N LEU A 178 4.85 -4.31 3.05
CA LEU A 178 3.88 -3.33 3.51
C LEU A 178 4.40 -1.90 3.41
N ASN A 179 5.58 -1.66 3.96
CA ASN A 179 6.13 -0.30 4.08
C ASN A 179 6.48 0.28 2.72
N ALA A 180 7.23 -0.46 1.90
CA ALA A 180 7.68 0.04 0.61
C ALA A 180 6.54 0.29 -0.37
N VAL A 181 5.54 -0.60 -0.45
CA VAL A 181 4.35 -0.37 -1.29
C VAL A 181 3.60 0.86 -0.81
N SER A 182 3.36 0.98 0.50
CA SER A 182 2.56 2.08 1.05
C SER A 182 3.20 3.44 0.79
N TYR A 183 4.51 3.62 1.07
CA TYR A 183 5.13 4.92 0.84
C TYR A 183 5.31 5.24 -0.65
N THR A 184 5.53 4.25 -1.51
CA THR A 184 5.62 4.45 -2.95
C THR A 184 4.28 4.91 -3.52
N HIS A 185 3.17 4.25 -3.13
CA HIS A 185 1.83 4.66 -3.53
C HIS A 185 1.51 6.09 -3.10
N LEU A 186 1.87 6.45 -1.88
CA LEU A 186 1.60 7.77 -1.34
C LEU A 186 2.44 8.84 -2.02
N ARG A 187 3.74 8.59 -2.19
CA ARG A 187 4.64 9.52 -2.90
C ARG A 187 4.24 9.73 -4.35
N ALA A 188 3.81 8.69 -5.04
CA ALA A 188 3.32 8.82 -6.42
C ALA A 188 2.12 9.78 -6.55
N HIS A 189 1.40 10.01 -5.46
CA HIS A 189 0.31 10.99 -5.42
C HIS A 189 0.74 12.39 -4.97
N GLU A 190 1.97 12.58 -4.53
CA GLU A 190 2.39 13.77 -3.79
C GLU A 190 3.67 14.44 -4.30
N THR A 191 4.55 13.72 -4.98
CA THR A 191 5.83 14.31 -5.39
C THR A 191 5.88 14.63 -6.86
N GLU A 192 6.20 15.86 -7.09
CA GLU A 192 6.85 16.39 -8.27
C GLU A 192 8.26 16.78 -7.90
N GLU A 193 9.20 16.21 -8.52
CA GLU A 193 10.49 16.81 -8.81
C GLU A 193 10.58 17.12 -10.28
#